data_718f0fdf64a5d25aa2b7c484b30a87a6
#
_entry.id   718f0fdf64a5d25aa2b7c484b30a87a6
#
_cell.length_a   1.000
_cell.length_b   1.000
_cell.length_c   1.000
_cell.angle_alpha   90.00
_cell.angle_beta   90.00
_cell.angle_gamma   90.00
#
_symmetry.space_group_name_H-M   'P 1'
#
loop_
_entity.id
_entity.type
_entity.pdbx_description
1 polymer ?
#
loop_
_entity_poly.entity_id
_entity_poly.type
_entity_poly.pdbx_seq_one_letter_code
_entity_poly.pdbx_strand_id
1 'polypeptide(L)'
;MAFDKEVEERLEAIGLPFNRYGIDPYGISREHLAWFYSTIKPLYRHYFKVAVEGMENVPKTGRALLIGNHSGGIPLDAAMVVASLFFDHDPPRHAHGMVEYFAQKWPFISPLFSRLGHVTGLPEHADRFLRDERIVLAFPEGARGTGKLFRDRYRLVRFGTGFARLAMRTQSPVIPFAFVGGEEAVPTVLHAKRLAKLVGAPYLPVTPYLLPIPLPVPCKVVFGQPMHLEGDGSEPDDVIALQVAAVRESIEDLMRQGLTGRDMPFPFSNDMPSHLR
;
A
#
# COMPACT_ATOMS: atom_id res chain seq x y z
N MET A 1 24.06 15.22 4.79
CA MET A 1 24.20 13.98 3.99
C MET A 1 23.66 14.30 2.61
N ALA A 2 24.39 14.08 1.52
CA ALA A 2 23.83 14.31 0.17
C ALA A 2 22.91 13.12 -0.15
N PHE A 3 21.66 13.39 -0.48
CA PHE A 3 20.72 12.39 -0.93
C PHE A 3 20.86 12.15 -2.45
N ASP A 4 20.15 11.15 -2.96
CA ASP A 4 20.10 10.86 -4.39
C ASP A 4 19.53 12.06 -5.17
N LYS A 5 20.19 12.45 -6.27
CA LYS A 5 19.82 13.66 -7.04
C LYS A 5 18.40 13.58 -7.62
N GLU A 6 18.01 12.43 -8.17
CA GLU A 6 16.64 12.21 -8.67
C GLU A 6 15.61 12.39 -7.53
N VAL A 7 15.92 11.89 -6.33
CA VAL A 7 15.04 12.03 -5.17
C VAL A 7 14.88 13.50 -4.78
N GLU A 8 15.95 14.28 -4.77
CA GLU A 8 15.87 15.71 -4.45
C GLU A 8 15.01 16.47 -5.48
N GLU A 9 15.23 16.24 -6.78
CA GLU A 9 14.47 16.87 -7.86
C GLU A 9 12.97 16.50 -7.76
N ARG A 10 12.64 15.23 -7.48
CA ARG A 10 11.26 14.78 -7.34
C ARG A 10 10.60 15.31 -6.06
N LEU A 11 11.34 15.47 -4.96
CA LEU A 11 10.83 16.10 -3.74
C LEU A 11 10.53 17.61 -3.91
N GLU A 12 11.21 18.31 -4.80
CA GLU A 12 10.86 19.68 -5.16
C GLU A 12 9.52 19.73 -5.93
N ALA A 13 9.28 18.75 -6.77
CA ALA A 13 8.08 18.68 -7.60
C ALA A 13 6.85 18.02 -6.90
N ILE A 14 7.00 17.45 -5.71
CA ILE A 14 5.95 16.63 -5.04
C ILE A 14 4.73 17.46 -4.57
N GLY A 15 4.86 18.78 -4.50
CA GLY A 15 3.75 19.67 -4.13
C GLY A 15 3.35 19.66 -2.65
N LEU A 16 4.14 19.07 -1.76
CA LEU A 16 3.88 19.14 -0.32
C LEU A 16 4.29 20.48 0.25
N PRO A 17 3.47 21.13 1.13
CA PRO A 17 3.70 22.48 1.61
C PRO A 17 4.71 22.51 2.76
N PHE A 18 5.98 22.21 2.47
CA PHE A 18 7.05 22.28 3.46
C PHE A 18 7.36 23.71 3.87
N ASN A 19 7.47 23.93 5.17
CA ASN A 19 7.93 25.19 5.72
C ASN A 19 9.47 25.33 5.58
N ARG A 20 10.05 26.45 6.08
CA ARG A 20 11.50 26.71 6.04
C ARG A 20 12.37 25.65 6.74
N TYR A 21 11.78 24.80 7.57
CA TYR A 21 12.46 23.71 8.28
C TYR A 21 12.26 22.35 7.58
N GLY A 22 11.61 22.33 6.42
CA GLY A 22 11.30 21.10 5.69
C GLY A 22 10.21 20.25 6.32
N ILE A 23 9.31 20.85 7.12
CA ILE A 23 8.20 20.15 7.78
C ILE A 23 6.88 20.70 7.22
N ASP A 24 5.97 19.78 6.85
CA ASP A 24 4.63 20.14 6.42
C ASP A 24 3.66 20.32 7.63
N PRO A 25 2.42 20.83 7.43
CA PRO A 25 1.46 21.02 8.51
C PRO A 25 1.07 19.73 9.26
N TYR A 26 1.31 18.56 8.71
CA TYR A 26 1.04 17.25 9.33
C TYR A 26 2.27 16.64 10.03
N GLY A 27 3.40 17.35 10.03
CA GLY A 27 4.64 16.88 10.63
C GLY A 27 5.49 16.00 9.71
N ILE A 28 5.13 15.90 8.44
CA ILE A 28 5.91 15.16 7.43
C ILE A 28 7.23 15.90 7.21
N SER A 29 8.32 15.17 7.18
CA SER A 29 9.67 15.73 7.06
C SER A 29 10.24 15.45 5.66
N ARG A 30 10.64 16.52 4.96
CA ARG A 30 11.32 16.43 3.67
C ARG A 30 12.60 15.58 3.77
N GLU A 31 13.35 15.73 4.86
CA GLU A 31 14.58 14.96 5.09
C GLU A 31 14.29 13.45 5.27
N HIS A 32 13.24 13.10 6.03
CA HIS A 32 12.85 11.69 6.20
C HIS A 32 12.30 11.09 4.91
N LEU A 33 11.57 11.85 4.10
CA LEU A 33 11.15 11.43 2.78
C LEU A 33 12.35 11.22 1.84
N ALA A 34 13.32 12.14 1.85
CA ALA A 34 14.57 12.01 1.07
C ALA A 34 15.33 10.75 1.46
N TRP A 35 15.47 10.50 2.76
CA TRP A 35 16.09 9.28 3.28
C TRP A 35 15.33 8.02 2.84
N PHE A 36 14.00 8.00 3.01
CA PHE A 36 13.15 6.86 2.65
C PHE A 36 13.25 6.55 1.16
N TYR A 37 13.03 7.55 0.30
CA TYR A 37 13.05 7.34 -1.14
C TYR A 37 14.45 7.00 -1.67
N SER A 38 15.52 7.57 -1.11
CA SER A 38 16.89 7.19 -1.46
C SER A 38 17.20 5.74 -1.07
N THR A 39 16.68 5.28 0.07
CA THR A 39 16.89 3.91 0.57
C THR A 39 16.06 2.89 -0.22
N ILE A 40 14.80 3.22 -0.55
CA ILE A 40 13.90 2.31 -1.24
C ILE A 40 14.18 2.21 -2.75
N LYS A 41 14.77 3.24 -3.37
CA LYS A 41 15.04 3.32 -4.81
C LYS A 41 15.77 2.08 -5.37
N PRO A 42 16.92 1.64 -4.80
CA PRO A 42 17.60 0.43 -5.30
C PRO A 42 16.76 -0.83 -5.10
N LEU A 43 15.98 -0.93 -4.02
CA LEU A 43 15.07 -2.05 -3.82
C LEU A 43 13.96 -2.04 -4.86
N TYR A 44 13.36 -0.88 -5.12
CA TYR A 44 12.30 -0.69 -6.09
C TYR A 44 12.77 -1.02 -7.52
N ARG A 45 13.87 -0.39 -7.97
CA ARG A 45 14.32 -0.48 -9.36
C ARG A 45 15.10 -1.75 -9.69
N HIS A 46 15.92 -2.25 -8.76
CA HIS A 46 16.89 -3.31 -9.06
C HIS A 46 16.60 -4.63 -8.35
N TYR A 47 16.15 -4.58 -7.09
CA TYR A 47 15.93 -5.78 -6.31
C TYR A 47 14.58 -6.44 -6.63
N PHE A 48 13.49 -5.67 -6.53
CA PHE A 48 12.15 -6.14 -6.84
C PHE A 48 11.73 -5.84 -8.29
N LYS A 49 12.49 -5.01 -9.00
CA LYS A 49 12.23 -4.63 -10.41
C LYS A 49 10.75 -4.34 -10.64
N VAL A 50 10.21 -3.43 -9.82
CA VAL A 50 8.76 -3.18 -9.79
C VAL A 50 8.30 -2.63 -11.14
N ALA A 51 7.39 -3.34 -11.78
CA ALA A 51 6.69 -2.87 -12.97
C ALA A 51 5.38 -2.20 -12.57
N VAL A 52 4.99 -1.16 -13.29
CA VAL A 52 3.76 -0.41 -13.02
C VAL A 52 2.90 -0.38 -14.27
N GLU A 53 1.60 -0.66 -14.12
CA GLU A 53 0.59 -0.55 -15.18
C GLU A 53 -0.56 0.33 -14.67
N GLY A 54 -1.22 1.07 -15.56
CA GLY A 54 -2.37 1.90 -15.23
C GLY A 54 -2.05 3.14 -14.40
N MET A 55 -0.80 3.63 -14.40
CA MET A 55 -0.40 4.82 -13.63
C MET A 55 -1.21 6.07 -14.04
N GLU A 56 -1.67 6.14 -15.28
CA GLU A 56 -2.53 7.20 -15.80
C GLU A 56 -3.89 7.30 -15.11
N ASN A 57 -4.33 6.25 -14.42
CA ASN A 57 -5.55 6.21 -13.62
C ASN A 57 -5.42 6.95 -12.28
N VAL A 58 -4.18 7.20 -11.84
CA VAL A 58 -3.94 7.98 -10.63
C VAL A 58 -3.96 9.47 -10.98
N PRO A 59 -4.77 10.30 -10.30
CA PRO A 59 -4.89 11.69 -10.67
C PRO A 59 -3.59 12.47 -10.44
N LYS A 60 -3.23 13.33 -11.39
CA LYS A 60 -2.05 14.21 -11.31
C LYS A 60 -2.14 15.21 -10.16
N THR A 61 -3.35 15.63 -9.82
CA THR A 61 -3.65 16.56 -8.73
C THR A 61 -4.93 16.13 -8.04
N GLY A 62 -5.20 16.69 -6.86
CA GLY A 62 -6.41 16.38 -6.14
C GLY A 62 -6.34 15.10 -5.31
N ARG A 63 -7.46 14.80 -4.67
CA ARG A 63 -7.62 13.67 -3.76
C ARG A 63 -7.81 12.35 -4.48
N ALA A 64 -7.37 11.28 -3.89
CA ALA A 64 -7.71 9.91 -4.27
C ALA A 64 -7.56 8.96 -3.10
N LEU A 65 -8.35 7.90 -3.09
CA LEU A 65 -8.24 6.81 -2.13
C LEU A 65 -7.78 5.55 -2.85
N LEU A 66 -6.50 5.18 -2.67
CA LEU A 66 -5.92 3.96 -3.22
C LEU A 66 -6.32 2.77 -2.36
N ILE A 67 -6.99 1.79 -2.94
CA ILE A 67 -7.49 0.60 -2.26
C ILE A 67 -6.97 -0.65 -2.96
N GLY A 68 -6.29 -1.51 -2.22
CA GLY A 68 -5.68 -2.72 -2.81
C GLY A 68 -5.62 -3.93 -1.89
N ASN A 69 -5.12 -5.03 -2.45
CA ASN A 69 -4.81 -6.24 -1.71
C ASN A 69 -3.58 -6.03 -0.81
N HIS A 70 -3.59 -6.65 0.37
CA HIS A 70 -2.47 -6.59 1.31
C HIS A 70 -1.75 -7.94 1.37
N SER A 71 -0.42 -7.93 1.20
CA SER A 71 0.35 -9.14 0.92
C SER A 71 1.72 -9.17 1.58
N GLY A 72 2.33 -10.36 1.65
CA GLY A 72 3.75 -10.54 1.89
C GLY A 72 4.23 -10.52 3.34
N GLY A 73 3.34 -10.63 4.35
CA GLY A 73 3.74 -10.79 5.76
C GLY A 73 4.38 -9.56 6.42
N ILE A 74 4.90 -8.64 5.64
CA ILE A 74 5.44 -7.32 6.01
C ILE A 74 4.91 -6.27 5.03
N PRO A 75 4.87 -4.96 5.37
CA PRO A 75 4.27 -3.93 4.52
C PRO A 75 5.12 -3.55 3.29
N LEU A 76 5.67 -4.54 2.60
CA LEU A 76 6.45 -4.35 1.37
C LEU A 76 5.61 -3.74 0.26
N ASP A 77 4.39 -4.21 0.10
CA ASP A 77 3.40 -3.71 -0.86
C ASP A 77 3.15 -2.21 -0.70
N ALA A 78 2.89 -1.74 0.53
CA ALA A 78 2.70 -0.32 0.80
C ALA A 78 3.92 0.51 0.39
N ALA A 79 5.14 0.04 0.74
CA ALA A 79 6.37 0.73 0.38
C ALA A 79 6.57 0.79 -1.14
N MET A 80 6.28 -0.28 -1.87
CA MET A 80 6.41 -0.32 -3.33
C MET A 80 5.35 0.54 -4.03
N VAL A 81 4.10 0.54 -3.55
CA VAL A 81 3.04 1.41 -4.09
C VAL A 81 3.36 2.89 -3.85
N VAL A 82 3.82 3.28 -2.65
CA VAL A 82 4.23 4.66 -2.38
C VAL A 82 5.44 5.04 -3.23
N ALA A 83 6.40 4.13 -3.43
CA ALA A 83 7.55 4.35 -4.28
C ALA A 83 7.15 4.52 -5.76
N SER A 84 6.17 3.76 -6.27
CA SER A 84 5.70 3.89 -7.65
C SER A 84 5.10 5.27 -7.93
N LEU A 85 4.30 5.81 -7.02
CA LEU A 85 3.75 7.16 -7.15
C LEU A 85 4.84 8.23 -7.09
N PHE A 86 5.90 7.99 -6.36
CA PHE A 86 7.01 8.93 -6.27
C PHE A 86 7.92 8.85 -7.49
N PHE A 87 8.30 7.65 -7.97
CA PHE A 87 9.29 7.49 -9.04
C PHE A 87 8.71 7.48 -10.46
N ASP A 88 7.49 6.98 -10.64
CA ASP A 88 6.94 6.72 -11.98
C ASP A 88 5.73 7.60 -12.33
N HIS A 89 5.10 8.26 -11.34
CA HIS A 89 4.03 9.23 -11.61
C HIS A 89 4.61 10.61 -11.98
N ASP A 90 3.96 11.33 -12.89
CA ASP A 90 4.35 12.68 -13.31
C ASP A 90 3.15 13.65 -13.29
N PRO A 91 3.21 14.69 -12.43
CA PRO A 91 4.21 14.98 -11.38
C PRO A 91 4.27 13.92 -10.27
N PRO A 92 5.38 13.81 -9.52
CA PRO A 92 5.46 12.84 -8.43
C PRO A 92 4.41 13.10 -7.36
N ARG A 93 3.82 12.03 -6.86
CA ARG A 93 2.79 12.09 -5.81
C ARG A 93 3.25 11.32 -4.58
N HIS A 94 2.76 11.71 -3.42
CA HIS A 94 2.95 10.99 -2.17
C HIS A 94 1.61 10.47 -1.67
N ALA A 95 1.56 9.16 -1.30
CA ALA A 95 0.38 8.59 -0.67
C ALA A 95 0.58 8.41 0.84
N HIS A 96 -0.42 8.82 1.60
CA HIS A 96 -0.45 8.70 3.06
C HIS A 96 -1.01 7.34 3.45
N GLY A 97 -0.15 6.44 3.92
CA GLY A 97 -0.55 5.09 4.34
C GLY A 97 -1.30 5.09 5.67
N MET A 98 -2.39 4.37 5.69
CA MET A 98 -3.15 4.09 6.92
C MET A 98 -2.53 2.89 7.62
N VAL A 99 -1.93 3.12 8.79
CA VAL A 99 -1.16 2.13 9.54
C VAL A 99 -2.01 1.51 10.66
N GLU A 100 -1.91 0.20 10.83
CA GLU A 100 -2.58 -0.53 11.91
C GLU A 100 -2.14 -0.03 13.29
N TYR A 101 -3.09 0.04 14.23
CA TYR A 101 -2.86 0.60 15.58
C TYR A 101 -1.71 -0.07 16.34
N PHE A 102 -1.48 -1.38 16.14
CA PHE A 102 -0.41 -2.07 16.86
C PHE A 102 1.00 -1.55 16.51
N ALA A 103 1.22 -1.13 15.25
CA ALA A 103 2.52 -0.62 14.81
C ALA A 103 2.88 0.72 15.48
N GLN A 104 1.89 1.46 15.95
CA GLN A 104 2.11 2.72 16.68
C GLN A 104 2.65 2.52 18.09
N LYS A 105 2.51 1.33 18.66
CA LYS A 105 3.07 1.01 19.98
C LYS A 105 4.59 0.80 19.94
N TRP A 106 5.18 0.72 18.76
CA TRP A 106 6.62 0.52 18.62
C TRP A 106 7.36 1.87 18.63
N PRO A 107 8.21 2.12 19.65
CA PRO A 107 8.70 3.47 19.98
C PRO A 107 9.54 4.12 18.88
N PHE A 108 10.20 3.34 18.01
CA PHE A 108 11.01 3.89 16.92
C PHE A 108 10.25 3.91 15.57
N ILE A 109 9.30 3.02 15.41
CA ILE A 109 8.52 2.89 14.16
C ILE A 109 7.47 3.98 14.06
N SER A 110 6.75 4.27 15.14
CA SER A 110 5.68 5.27 15.15
C SER A 110 6.17 6.68 14.77
N PRO A 111 7.27 7.22 15.37
CA PRO A 111 7.80 8.52 14.94
C PRO A 111 8.25 8.53 13.49
N LEU A 112 8.88 7.44 13.00
CA LEU A 112 9.30 7.33 11.62
C LEU A 112 8.10 7.37 10.67
N PHE A 113 7.06 6.58 10.92
CA PHE A 113 5.85 6.60 10.10
C PHE A 113 5.20 7.97 10.04
N SER A 114 5.09 8.67 11.18
CA SER A 114 4.57 10.03 11.24
C SER A 114 5.40 11.00 10.37
N ARG A 115 6.74 10.92 10.41
CA ARG A 115 7.63 11.74 9.60
C ARG A 115 7.58 11.41 8.10
N LEU A 116 7.15 10.21 7.77
CA LEU A 116 6.89 9.77 6.39
C LEU A 116 5.44 10.03 5.93
N GLY A 117 4.58 10.60 6.78
CA GLY A 117 3.19 10.89 6.45
C GLY A 117 2.26 9.69 6.53
N HIS A 118 2.68 8.63 7.20
CA HIS A 118 1.83 7.47 7.48
C HIS A 118 1.22 7.64 8.87
N VAL A 119 -0.08 7.47 8.97
CA VAL A 119 -0.85 7.76 10.20
C VAL A 119 -1.66 6.56 10.65
N THR A 120 -2.13 6.61 11.91
CA THR A 120 -3.07 5.58 12.40
C THR A 120 -4.28 5.50 11.49
N GLY A 121 -4.73 4.26 11.23
CA GLY A 121 -5.92 3.95 10.46
C GLY A 121 -7.23 4.42 11.08
N LEU A 122 -7.29 5.67 11.56
CA LEU A 122 -8.51 6.32 12.03
C LEU A 122 -9.17 7.07 10.87
N PRO A 123 -10.51 6.94 10.71
CA PRO A 123 -11.24 7.60 9.62
C PRO A 123 -11.02 9.12 9.58
N GLU A 124 -10.85 9.76 10.73
CA GLU A 124 -10.65 11.21 10.86
C GLU A 124 -9.34 11.69 10.23
N HIS A 125 -8.28 10.89 10.35
CA HIS A 125 -6.99 11.20 9.73
C HIS A 125 -7.07 11.12 8.21
N ALA A 126 -7.70 10.06 7.69
CA ALA A 126 -7.90 9.88 6.27
C ALA A 126 -8.83 10.95 5.68
N ASP A 127 -9.94 11.28 6.36
CA ASP A 127 -10.85 12.35 5.98
C ASP A 127 -10.12 13.68 5.81
N ARG A 128 -9.26 14.02 6.77
CA ARG A 128 -8.48 15.25 6.73
C ARG A 128 -7.51 15.31 5.56
N PHE A 129 -6.77 14.22 5.28
CA PHE A 129 -5.88 14.17 4.11
C PHE A 129 -6.64 14.30 2.80
N LEU A 130 -7.79 13.61 2.66
CA LEU A 130 -8.59 13.69 1.44
C LEU A 130 -9.18 15.09 1.24
N ARG A 131 -9.65 15.78 2.30
CA ARG A 131 -10.11 17.17 2.22
C ARG A 131 -9.01 18.14 1.84
N ASP A 132 -7.76 17.85 2.20
CA ASP A 132 -6.56 18.62 1.80
C ASP A 132 -5.99 18.15 0.43
N GLU A 133 -6.82 17.53 -0.40
CA GLU A 133 -6.49 17.10 -1.77
C GLU A 133 -5.28 16.16 -1.85
N ARG A 134 -5.10 15.30 -0.83
CA ARG A 134 -4.01 14.33 -0.76
C ARG A 134 -4.46 12.91 -1.15
N ILE A 135 -3.50 12.07 -1.51
CA ILE A 135 -3.74 10.66 -1.77
C ILE A 135 -3.63 9.89 -0.45
N VAL A 136 -4.63 9.06 -0.16
CA VAL A 136 -4.63 8.12 0.96
C VAL A 136 -4.50 6.69 0.42
N LEU A 137 -3.65 5.89 1.04
CA LEU A 137 -3.44 4.48 0.75
C LEU A 137 -3.99 3.63 1.90
N ALA A 138 -4.91 2.73 1.59
CA ALA A 138 -5.47 1.83 2.58
C ALA A 138 -5.66 0.41 2.04
N PHE A 139 -5.53 -0.56 2.94
CA PHE A 139 -5.72 -1.97 2.67
C PHE A 139 -6.92 -2.47 3.48
N PRO A 140 -8.09 -2.68 2.87
CA PRO A 140 -9.30 -3.01 3.60
C PRO A 140 -9.29 -4.42 4.22
N GLU A 141 -8.33 -5.25 3.85
CA GLU A 141 -8.05 -6.54 4.48
C GLU A 141 -7.44 -6.38 5.90
N GLY A 142 -6.74 -5.26 6.14
CA GLY A 142 -5.97 -5.03 7.37
C GLY A 142 -4.91 -6.10 7.61
N ALA A 143 -4.50 -6.29 8.86
CA ALA A 143 -3.50 -7.28 9.25
C ALA A 143 -3.83 -8.74 8.85
N ARG A 144 -5.10 -9.01 8.51
CA ARG A 144 -5.49 -10.35 7.99
C ARG A 144 -5.00 -10.58 6.57
N GLY A 145 -4.86 -9.51 5.76
CA GLY A 145 -4.30 -9.57 4.42
C GLY A 145 -2.82 -9.95 4.44
N THR A 146 -2.00 -9.21 5.16
CA THR A 146 -0.57 -9.53 5.30
C THR A 146 -0.31 -10.82 6.08
N GLY A 147 -1.22 -11.22 6.98
CA GLY A 147 -1.13 -12.46 7.75
C GLY A 147 -1.51 -13.73 6.97
N LYS A 148 -1.73 -13.68 5.67
CA LYS A 148 -2.00 -14.89 4.86
C LYS A 148 -0.78 -15.79 4.79
N LEU A 149 -1.01 -17.11 4.76
CA LEU A 149 0.04 -18.07 4.46
C LEU A 149 0.25 -18.16 2.94
N PHE A 150 1.44 -18.54 2.50
CA PHE A 150 1.78 -18.67 1.09
C PHE A 150 0.84 -19.60 0.29
N ARG A 151 0.27 -20.62 0.92
CA ARG A 151 -0.74 -21.49 0.31
C ARG A 151 -2.04 -20.76 -0.05
N ASP A 152 -2.34 -19.64 0.66
CA ASP A 152 -3.52 -18.81 0.46
C ASP A 152 -3.17 -17.50 -0.29
N ARG A 153 -2.00 -17.47 -0.96
CA ARG A 153 -1.54 -16.29 -1.71
C ARG A 153 -2.59 -15.82 -2.73
N TYR A 154 -2.68 -14.50 -2.90
CA TYR A 154 -3.63 -13.85 -3.81
C TYR A 154 -5.12 -14.10 -3.50
N ARG A 155 -5.44 -14.70 -2.38
CA ARG A 155 -6.82 -14.84 -1.92
C ARG A 155 -7.20 -13.62 -1.09
N LEU A 156 -8.15 -12.81 -1.57
CA LEU A 156 -8.65 -11.69 -0.80
C LEU A 156 -9.46 -12.18 0.39
N VAL A 157 -9.14 -11.68 1.59
CA VAL A 157 -9.97 -11.89 2.78
C VAL A 157 -11.08 -10.83 2.86
N ARG A 158 -11.92 -10.90 3.87
CA ARG A 158 -13.05 -9.97 4.04
C ARG A 158 -12.55 -8.53 4.14
N PHE A 159 -13.12 -7.64 3.31
CA PHE A 159 -12.89 -6.21 3.36
C PHE A 159 -13.69 -5.54 4.48
N GLY A 160 -13.08 -4.56 5.15
CA GLY A 160 -13.82 -3.58 5.96
C GLY A 160 -14.55 -2.59 5.06
N THR A 161 -15.66 -2.04 5.54
CA THR A 161 -16.51 -1.09 4.78
C THR A 161 -16.11 0.38 4.98
N GLY A 162 -15.21 0.65 5.92
CA GLY A 162 -14.85 2.03 6.34
C GLY A 162 -14.30 2.89 5.21
N PHE A 163 -13.54 2.31 4.28
CA PHE A 163 -13.00 3.05 3.14
C PHE A 163 -14.11 3.53 2.19
N ALA A 164 -15.16 2.73 1.98
CA ALA A 164 -16.27 3.10 1.10
C ALA A 164 -17.05 4.27 1.70
N ARG A 165 -17.41 4.21 2.98
CA ARG A 165 -18.03 5.34 3.69
C ARG A 165 -17.17 6.60 3.65
N LEU A 166 -15.85 6.45 3.78
CA LEU A 166 -14.91 7.57 3.69
C LEU A 166 -14.90 8.18 2.29
N ALA A 167 -14.82 7.34 1.24
CA ALA A 167 -14.83 7.78 -0.15
C ALA A 167 -16.10 8.56 -0.49
N MET A 168 -17.26 8.04 -0.10
CA MET A 168 -18.56 8.71 -0.27
C MET A 168 -18.62 10.05 0.45
N ARG A 169 -18.29 10.08 1.75
CA ARG A 169 -18.35 11.31 2.56
C ARG A 169 -17.41 12.40 2.06
N THR A 170 -16.25 12.04 1.54
CA THR A 170 -15.27 12.99 0.99
C THR A 170 -15.40 13.21 -0.50
N GLN A 171 -16.32 12.49 -1.18
CA GLN A 171 -16.46 12.49 -2.64
C GLN A 171 -15.12 12.25 -3.34
N SER A 172 -14.34 11.31 -2.81
CA SER A 172 -13.03 10.96 -3.32
C SER A 172 -13.12 9.79 -4.29
N PRO A 173 -12.45 9.84 -5.46
CA PRO A 173 -12.35 8.69 -6.33
C PRO A 173 -11.59 7.57 -5.62
N VAL A 174 -12.12 6.36 -5.69
CA VAL A 174 -11.42 5.13 -5.28
C VAL A 174 -10.63 4.65 -6.49
N ILE A 175 -9.32 4.52 -6.34
CA ILE A 175 -8.46 3.89 -7.35
C ILE A 175 -8.14 2.49 -6.84
N PRO A 176 -8.79 1.45 -7.35
CA PRO A 176 -8.44 0.08 -7.01
C PRO A 176 -7.06 -0.24 -7.55
N PHE A 177 -6.26 -0.97 -6.81
CA PHE A 177 -4.97 -1.45 -7.30
C PHE A 177 -4.69 -2.88 -6.85
N ALA A 178 -3.84 -3.57 -7.61
CA ALA A 178 -3.27 -4.84 -7.20
C ALA A 178 -1.76 -4.72 -7.03
N PHE A 179 -1.24 -5.30 -5.94
CA PHE A 179 0.19 -5.57 -5.76
C PHE A 179 0.44 -7.07 -5.89
N VAL A 180 1.34 -7.43 -6.79
CA VAL A 180 1.66 -8.81 -7.14
C VAL A 180 3.15 -9.06 -6.93
N GLY A 181 3.49 -10.20 -6.32
CA GLY A 181 4.87 -10.57 -5.98
C GLY A 181 5.18 -10.56 -4.49
N GLY A 182 4.33 -9.95 -3.67
CA GLY A 182 4.59 -9.80 -2.24
C GLY A 182 4.60 -11.12 -1.48
N GLU A 183 3.68 -12.02 -1.80
CA GLU A 183 3.61 -13.34 -1.17
C GLU A 183 4.80 -14.23 -1.55
N GLU A 184 5.30 -14.10 -2.78
CA GLU A 184 6.51 -14.82 -3.22
C GLU A 184 7.77 -14.17 -2.67
N ALA A 185 7.79 -12.84 -2.51
CA ALA A 185 8.92 -12.17 -1.87
C ALA A 185 9.06 -12.60 -0.40
N VAL A 186 7.95 -12.77 0.31
CA VAL A 186 7.95 -13.24 1.71
C VAL A 186 7.01 -14.45 1.86
N PRO A 187 7.44 -15.66 1.42
CA PRO A 187 6.60 -16.86 1.44
C PRO A 187 6.36 -17.35 2.87
N THR A 188 5.36 -16.80 3.54
CA THR A 188 5.01 -17.14 4.92
C THR A 188 4.41 -18.53 5.01
N VAL A 189 5.06 -19.48 5.67
CA VAL A 189 4.59 -20.86 5.82
C VAL A 189 3.87 -21.11 7.15
N LEU A 190 4.20 -20.33 8.18
CA LEU A 190 3.54 -20.38 9.49
C LEU A 190 3.74 -19.06 10.25
N HIS A 191 3.10 -18.92 11.41
CA HIS A 191 3.27 -17.76 12.30
C HIS A 191 3.84 -18.18 13.66
N ALA A 192 4.88 -17.48 14.09
CA ALA A 192 5.46 -17.64 15.44
C ALA A 192 4.57 -16.94 16.48
N LYS A 193 3.41 -17.54 16.82
CA LYS A 193 2.34 -16.91 17.64
C LYS A 193 2.83 -16.44 19.01
N ARG A 194 3.74 -17.20 19.68
CA ARG A 194 4.26 -16.80 21.01
C ARG A 194 5.15 -15.57 20.90
N LEU A 195 5.99 -15.52 19.88
CA LEU A 195 6.90 -14.40 19.64
C LEU A 195 6.14 -13.15 19.18
N ALA A 196 5.10 -13.33 18.35
CA ALA A 196 4.21 -12.24 17.93
C ALA A 196 3.56 -11.55 19.15
N LYS A 197 3.06 -12.31 20.12
CA LYS A 197 2.51 -11.76 21.37
C LYS A 197 3.54 -10.97 22.17
N LEU A 198 4.78 -11.43 22.24
CA LEU A 198 5.86 -10.75 22.96
C LEU A 198 6.16 -9.36 22.37
N VAL A 199 6.13 -9.24 21.05
CA VAL A 199 6.37 -7.95 20.36
C VAL A 199 5.08 -7.14 20.12
N GLY A 200 3.94 -7.60 20.62
CA GLY A 200 2.65 -6.90 20.47
C GLY A 200 2.11 -6.88 19.04
N ALA A 201 2.56 -7.81 18.18
CA ALA A 201 2.10 -7.93 16.81
C ALA A 201 0.96 -8.97 16.67
N PRO A 202 0.02 -8.82 15.71
CA PRO A 202 -1.05 -9.79 15.48
C PRO A 202 -0.53 -11.12 14.95
N TYR A 203 0.60 -11.12 14.27
CA TYR A 203 1.31 -12.28 13.75
C TYR A 203 2.81 -11.96 13.59
N LEU A 204 3.64 -12.99 13.47
CA LEU A 204 5.04 -12.87 13.06
C LEU A 204 5.30 -13.93 11.97
N PRO A 205 5.58 -13.51 10.73
CA PRO A 205 5.75 -14.43 9.63
C PRO A 205 7.03 -15.26 9.79
N VAL A 206 6.93 -16.56 9.51
CA VAL A 206 8.05 -17.47 9.41
C VAL A 206 8.10 -18.00 7.99
N THR A 207 9.22 -17.78 7.32
CA THR A 207 9.49 -18.25 5.97
C THR A 207 10.20 -19.60 6.00
N PRO A 208 10.36 -20.34 4.89
CA PRO A 208 11.14 -21.57 4.83
C PRO A 208 12.60 -21.40 5.28
N TYR A 209 13.13 -20.18 5.19
CA TYR A 209 14.48 -19.80 5.64
C TYR A 209 14.47 -19.08 6.99
N LEU A 210 13.39 -19.19 7.77
CA LEU A 210 13.15 -18.72 9.14
C LEU A 210 12.96 -17.20 9.30
N LEU A 211 13.69 -16.37 8.59
CA LEU A 211 13.63 -14.91 8.72
C LEU A 211 12.71 -14.30 7.65
N PRO A 212 11.94 -13.25 7.97
CA PRO A 212 11.08 -12.57 7.00
C PRO A 212 11.88 -11.57 6.11
N ILE A 213 13.01 -12.04 5.58
CA ILE A 213 13.82 -11.26 4.63
C ILE A 213 13.22 -11.48 3.24
N PRO A 214 12.79 -10.40 2.54
CA PRO A 214 12.19 -10.55 1.23
C PRO A 214 13.18 -11.12 0.20
N LEU A 215 12.70 -12.05 -0.63
CA LEU A 215 13.45 -12.58 -1.78
C LEU A 215 13.40 -11.60 -2.96
N PRO A 216 14.40 -11.62 -3.86
CA PRO A 216 14.46 -10.75 -5.05
C PRO A 216 13.49 -11.22 -6.15
N VAL A 217 12.21 -11.07 -5.88
CA VAL A 217 11.13 -11.48 -6.79
C VAL A 217 10.63 -10.25 -7.55
N PRO A 218 10.46 -10.32 -8.89
CA PRO A 218 9.84 -9.25 -9.64
C PRO A 218 8.43 -8.96 -9.14
N CYS A 219 8.18 -7.70 -8.78
CA CYS A 219 6.88 -7.25 -8.32
C CYS A 219 6.17 -6.41 -9.38
N LYS A 220 4.85 -6.32 -9.27
CA LYS A 220 4.05 -5.46 -10.15
C LYS A 220 2.97 -4.74 -9.36
N VAL A 221 2.77 -3.45 -9.69
CA VAL A 221 1.62 -2.65 -9.27
C VAL A 221 0.73 -2.42 -10.47
N VAL A 222 -0.56 -2.71 -10.35
CA VAL A 222 -1.54 -2.45 -11.42
C VAL A 222 -2.62 -1.55 -10.85
N PHE A 223 -2.74 -0.32 -11.37
CA PHE A 223 -3.79 0.63 -10.97
C PHE A 223 -4.98 0.49 -11.91
N GLY A 224 -6.17 0.30 -11.33
CA GLY A 224 -7.43 0.22 -12.06
C GLY A 224 -8.05 1.59 -12.33
N GLN A 225 -9.16 1.58 -13.08
CA GLN A 225 -9.93 2.79 -13.38
C GLN A 225 -10.50 3.42 -12.11
N PRO A 226 -10.57 4.75 -12.01
CA PRO A 226 -11.21 5.44 -10.90
C PRO A 226 -12.68 5.03 -10.75
N MET A 227 -13.08 4.69 -9.53
CA MET A 227 -14.45 4.35 -9.18
C MET A 227 -15.02 5.43 -8.27
N HIS A 228 -16.16 6.00 -8.63
CA HIS A 228 -16.91 6.93 -7.80
C HIS A 228 -18.02 6.16 -7.11
N LEU A 229 -17.95 6.09 -5.76
CA LEU A 229 -18.95 5.42 -4.95
C LEU A 229 -20.13 6.37 -4.72
N GLU A 230 -21.35 5.88 -4.95
CA GLU A 230 -22.57 6.68 -4.84
C GLU A 230 -23.03 6.78 -3.39
N GLY A 231 -23.40 8.00 -2.95
CA GLY A 231 -23.93 8.28 -1.63
C GLY A 231 -23.10 9.26 -0.83
N ASP A 232 -23.45 9.42 0.46
CA ASP A 232 -22.76 10.29 1.41
C ASP A 232 -22.05 9.55 2.56
N GLY A 233 -22.14 8.21 2.57
CA GLY A 233 -21.55 7.32 3.56
C GLY A 233 -22.47 7.01 4.74
N SER A 234 -23.72 7.51 4.74
CA SER A 234 -24.75 7.19 5.77
C SER A 234 -25.64 6.01 5.36
N GLU A 235 -25.45 5.49 4.14
CA GLU A 235 -26.26 4.41 3.59
C GLU A 235 -26.25 3.15 4.46
N PRO A 236 -27.33 2.33 4.39
CA PRO A 236 -27.38 1.04 5.06
C PRO A 236 -26.19 0.13 4.71
N ASP A 237 -25.82 -0.74 5.66
CA ASP A 237 -24.64 -1.61 5.51
C ASP A 237 -24.69 -2.55 4.29
N ASP A 238 -25.87 -2.99 3.89
CA ASP A 238 -26.08 -3.81 2.70
C ASP A 238 -25.79 -3.05 1.40
N VAL A 239 -26.20 -1.78 1.30
CA VAL A 239 -25.90 -0.89 0.17
C VAL A 239 -24.40 -0.64 0.07
N ILE A 240 -23.76 -0.32 1.21
CA ILE A 240 -22.31 -0.14 1.26
C ILE A 240 -21.58 -1.44 0.85
N ALA A 241 -22.07 -2.59 1.31
CA ALA A 241 -21.44 -3.89 1.00
C ALA A 241 -21.44 -4.21 -0.49
N LEU A 242 -22.47 -3.79 -1.24
CA LEU A 242 -22.50 -3.95 -2.70
C LEU A 242 -21.39 -3.14 -3.39
N GLN A 243 -21.17 -1.89 -2.97
CA GLN A 243 -20.11 -1.06 -3.54
C GLN A 243 -18.71 -1.57 -3.15
N VAL A 244 -18.55 -2.05 -1.91
CA VAL A 244 -17.32 -2.72 -1.48
C VAL A 244 -17.05 -3.99 -2.31
N ALA A 245 -18.09 -4.75 -2.64
CA ALA A 245 -17.97 -5.93 -3.49
C ALA A 245 -17.48 -5.58 -4.91
N ALA A 246 -17.99 -4.50 -5.50
CA ALA A 246 -17.53 -4.01 -6.82
C ALA A 246 -16.05 -3.60 -6.81
N VAL A 247 -15.60 -2.89 -5.76
CA VAL A 247 -14.17 -2.53 -5.62
C VAL A 247 -13.32 -3.79 -5.43
N ARG A 248 -13.79 -4.75 -4.65
CA ARG A 248 -13.10 -6.03 -4.44
C ARG A 248 -12.96 -6.83 -5.74
N GLU A 249 -14.02 -6.93 -6.53
CA GLU A 249 -14.01 -7.58 -7.83
C GLU A 249 -13.00 -6.94 -8.78
N SER A 250 -12.98 -5.59 -8.85
CA SER A 250 -11.98 -4.86 -9.62
C SER A 250 -10.54 -5.21 -9.19
N ILE A 251 -10.27 -5.32 -7.87
CA ILE A 251 -8.94 -5.71 -7.37
C ILE A 251 -8.62 -7.17 -7.77
N GLU A 252 -9.58 -8.09 -7.75
CA GLU A 252 -9.38 -9.47 -8.20
C GLU A 252 -9.02 -9.54 -9.69
N ASP A 253 -9.67 -8.72 -10.53
CA ASP A 253 -9.34 -8.62 -11.95
C ASP A 253 -7.94 -8.03 -12.19
N LEU A 254 -7.57 -6.98 -11.45
CA LEU A 254 -6.24 -6.40 -11.51
C LEU A 254 -5.16 -7.38 -11.04
N MET A 255 -5.45 -8.23 -10.04
CA MET A 255 -4.54 -9.30 -9.64
C MET A 255 -4.36 -10.34 -10.76
N ARG A 256 -5.45 -10.75 -11.45
CA ARG A 256 -5.35 -11.63 -12.62
C ARG A 256 -4.49 -11.01 -13.72
N GLN A 257 -4.72 -9.72 -14.03
CA GLN A 257 -3.90 -8.97 -14.98
C GLN A 257 -2.44 -8.95 -14.56
N GLY A 258 -2.15 -8.59 -13.32
CA GLY A 258 -0.79 -8.49 -12.79
C GLY A 258 -0.04 -9.83 -12.76
N LEU A 259 -0.75 -10.95 -12.57
CA LEU A 259 -0.19 -12.29 -12.59
C LEU A 259 0.12 -12.79 -14.01
N THR A 260 -0.58 -12.25 -15.01
CA THR A 260 -0.40 -12.68 -16.40
C THR A 260 0.95 -12.20 -16.95
N GLY A 261 1.68 -13.08 -17.65
CA GLY A 261 2.94 -12.74 -18.32
C GLY A 261 4.12 -12.45 -17.38
N ARG A 262 4.05 -12.81 -16.10
CA ARG A 262 5.20 -12.72 -15.18
C ARG A 262 6.22 -13.79 -15.49
N ASP A 263 7.50 -13.43 -15.39
CA ASP A 263 8.61 -14.39 -15.41
C ASP A 263 9.13 -14.57 -13.98
N MET A 264 8.72 -15.66 -13.33
CA MET A 264 9.05 -15.92 -11.93
C MET A 264 10.31 -16.79 -11.83
N PRO A 265 11.27 -16.39 -10.96
CA PRO A 265 12.46 -17.19 -10.72
C PRO A 265 12.11 -18.49 -9.97
N PHE A 266 12.85 -19.56 -10.28
CA PHE A 266 12.77 -20.80 -9.49
C PHE A 266 12.95 -20.48 -7.98
N PRO A 267 12.19 -21.09 -7.05
CA PRO A 267 11.27 -22.23 -7.24
C PRO A 267 9.80 -21.85 -7.46
N PHE A 268 9.49 -20.61 -7.79
CA PHE A 268 8.11 -20.16 -7.95
C PHE A 268 7.57 -20.54 -9.32
N SER A 269 6.26 -20.82 -9.38
CA SER A 269 5.54 -21.08 -10.63
C SER A 269 4.90 -19.80 -11.17
N ASN A 270 4.85 -19.69 -12.49
CA ASN A 270 4.06 -18.68 -13.19
C ASN A 270 2.55 -19.04 -13.23
N ASP A 271 2.17 -20.18 -12.67
CA ASP A 271 0.77 -20.61 -12.70
C ASP A 271 -0.12 -19.69 -11.88
N MET A 272 -1.22 -19.29 -12.49
CA MET A 272 -2.28 -18.57 -11.79
C MET A 272 -2.91 -19.46 -10.71
N PRO A 273 -3.06 -18.99 -9.47
CA PRO A 273 -3.74 -19.73 -8.42
C PRO A 273 -5.13 -20.18 -8.84
N SER A 274 -5.54 -21.39 -8.45
CA SER A 274 -6.79 -22.01 -8.92
C SER A 274 -8.05 -21.20 -8.63
N HIS A 275 -8.05 -20.43 -7.56
CA HIS A 275 -9.18 -19.58 -7.16
C HIS A 275 -9.28 -18.25 -7.95
N LEU A 276 -8.29 -17.93 -8.79
CA LEU A 276 -8.28 -16.79 -9.70
C LEU A 276 -8.45 -17.18 -11.19
N ARG A 277 -8.50 -18.51 -11.46
CA ARG A 277 -8.72 -19.04 -12.82
C ARG A 277 -10.14 -18.89 -13.31
#